data_6069a104a91b1cacdcf780dcbd2f2cc8
#
_entry.id   6069a104a91b1cacdcf780dcbd2f2cc8
#
_cell.length_a   1.000
_cell.length_b   1.000
_cell.length_c   1.000
_cell.angle_alpha   90.00
_cell.angle_beta   90.00
_cell.angle_gamma   90.00
#
_symmetry.space_group_name_H-M   'P 1'
#
loop_
_entity.id
_entity.type
_entity.pdbx_description
1 polymer ?
#
loop_
_entity_poly.entity_id
_entity_poly.type
_entity_poly.pdbx_seq_one_letter_code
_entity_poly.pdbx_strand_id
1 'polypeptide(L)'
;PKEDPYHRVRWKDDYPIDWIEDFKKFKLNEDSAGIDIIFGISPGASLELKDFEHLERKIGIFKELSIENFCILFDDIPKEKEQFSLHKEVLELCLEKFPNINFSCVPSQYCKHMVENSNNSYLEELDKVDTSIPFFWTGNQVITSNYSDNNIDSWKELFREDRDLIIWDNTFANDYCVPKIVMQNFDGFFSKDDEKVSGFLLNASGIELIDLIAIEILHNALKEKQIMLDDCLLYTSDAADESCRV
;
A
#
# COMPACT_ATOMS: atom_id res chain seq x y z
N PRO A 1 -0.66 10.87 -1.23
CA PRO A 1 -1.73 11.24 -2.16
C PRO A 1 -1.18 11.59 -3.54
N LYS A 2 -1.90 11.29 -4.61
CA LYS A 2 -1.49 11.63 -6.00
C LYS A 2 -1.29 13.14 -6.22
N GLU A 3 -1.89 13.95 -5.38
CA GLU A 3 -1.80 15.40 -5.41
C GLU A 3 -0.57 15.96 -4.70
N ASP A 4 0.13 15.14 -3.92
CA ASP A 4 1.39 15.53 -3.28
C ASP A 4 2.54 15.46 -4.30
N PRO A 5 3.08 16.59 -4.76
CA PRO A 5 4.17 16.58 -5.73
C PRO A 5 5.46 15.98 -5.15
N TYR A 6 5.64 16.03 -3.84
CA TYR A 6 6.84 15.53 -3.15
C TYR A 6 6.83 14.02 -2.93
N HIS A 7 5.68 13.37 -3.16
CA HIS A 7 5.55 11.94 -3.05
C HIS A 7 6.17 11.19 -4.25
N ARG A 8 5.96 11.68 -5.49
CA ARG A 8 6.38 10.97 -6.70
C ARG A 8 7.15 11.85 -7.69
N VAL A 9 6.53 12.93 -8.17
CA VAL A 9 7.10 13.75 -9.24
C VAL A 9 8.35 14.51 -8.78
N ARG A 10 8.29 15.07 -7.59
CA ARG A 10 9.36 15.85 -6.95
C ARG A 10 9.91 15.14 -5.72
N TRP A 11 9.97 13.84 -5.75
CA TRP A 11 10.39 13.03 -4.59
C TRP A 11 11.81 13.35 -4.08
N LYS A 12 12.67 13.90 -4.94
CA LYS A 12 14.02 14.35 -4.56
C LYS A 12 14.03 15.66 -3.77
N ASP A 13 12.95 16.44 -3.86
CA ASP A 13 12.86 17.71 -3.17
C ASP A 13 12.48 17.51 -1.71
N ASP A 14 12.95 18.42 -0.86
CA ASP A 14 12.54 18.46 0.53
C ASP A 14 11.11 19.00 0.65
N TYR A 15 10.39 18.56 1.69
CA TYR A 15 9.09 19.12 2.00
C TYR A 15 9.24 20.58 2.47
N PRO A 16 8.29 21.46 2.14
CA PRO A 16 8.25 22.82 2.68
C PRO A 16 8.22 22.84 4.21
N ILE A 17 8.79 23.86 4.81
CA ILE A 17 8.88 23.99 6.28
C ILE A 17 7.50 24.02 6.92
N ASP A 18 6.55 24.74 6.35
CA ASP A 18 5.16 24.81 6.79
C ASP A 18 4.48 23.44 6.77
N TRP A 19 4.71 22.64 5.73
CA TRP A 19 4.22 21.28 5.65
C TRP A 19 4.80 20.39 6.76
N ILE A 20 6.09 20.50 7.02
CA ILE A 20 6.75 19.77 8.14
C ILE A 20 6.18 20.17 9.49
N GLU A 21 5.90 21.46 9.71
CA GLU A 21 5.28 21.95 10.95
C GLU A 21 3.84 21.41 11.13
N ASP A 22 3.07 21.32 10.06
CA ASP A 22 1.73 20.74 10.12
C ASP A 22 1.77 19.22 10.32
N PHE A 23 2.75 18.54 9.72
CA PHE A 23 2.97 17.11 9.97
C PHE A 23 3.35 16.83 11.43
N LYS A 24 4.16 17.67 12.07
CA LYS A 24 4.46 17.57 13.51
C LYS A 24 3.20 17.64 14.36
N LYS A 25 2.30 18.57 14.05
CA LYS A 25 1.02 18.69 14.78
C LYS A 25 0.14 17.44 14.59
N PHE A 26 0.07 16.94 13.35
CA PHE A 26 -0.62 15.70 13.04
C PHE A 26 -0.04 14.53 13.84
N LYS A 27 1.28 14.34 13.82
CA LYS A 27 1.97 13.26 14.55
C LYS A 27 1.66 13.27 16.05
N LEU A 28 1.60 14.45 16.69
CA LEU A 28 1.26 14.55 18.10
C LEU A 28 -0.18 14.07 18.40
N ASN A 29 -1.11 14.29 17.49
CA ASN A 29 -2.47 13.80 17.63
C ASN A 29 -2.53 12.28 17.48
N GLU A 30 -1.83 11.71 16.48
CA GLU A 30 -1.78 10.27 16.21
C GLU A 30 -1.12 9.52 17.37
N ASP A 31 -0.02 10.04 17.94
CA ASP A 31 0.62 9.47 19.13
C ASP A 31 -0.36 9.40 20.31
N SER A 32 -1.22 10.41 20.48
CA SER A 32 -2.26 10.43 21.51
C SER A 32 -3.35 9.38 21.27
N ALA A 33 -3.61 9.05 20.00
CA ALA A 33 -4.58 8.02 19.61
C ALA A 33 -4.01 6.59 19.64
N GLY A 34 -2.69 6.45 19.81
CA GLY A 34 -2.02 5.15 19.78
C GLY A 34 -1.97 4.55 18.36
N ILE A 35 -1.84 5.40 17.34
CA ILE A 35 -1.75 5.01 15.94
C ILE A 35 -0.30 5.13 15.48
N ASP A 36 0.21 4.09 14.86
CA ASP A 36 1.53 4.08 14.22
C ASP A 36 1.43 4.61 12.78
N ILE A 37 2.38 5.47 12.42
CA ILE A 37 2.47 6.02 11.07
C ILE A 37 3.51 5.24 10.27
N ILE A 38 3.12 4.77 9.09
CA ILE A 38 4.05 4.28 8.05
C ILE A 38 4.22 5.38 7.01
N PHE A 39 5.42 5.93 6.89
CA PHE A 39 5.69 6.99 5.93
C PHE A 39 6.10 6.43 4.57
N GLY A 40 5.26 6.63 3.55
CA GLY A 40 5.50 6.17 2.19
C GLY A 40 6.38 7.12 1.39
N ILE A 41 7.39 6.59 0.70
CA ILE A 41 8.24 7.35 -0.23
C ILE A 41 8.24 6.62 -1.58
N SER A 42 7.84 7.32 -2.66
CA SER A 42 7.82 6.78 -4.02
C SER A 42 8.91 7.45 -4.86
N PRO A 43 10.05 6.78 -5.09
CA PRO A 43 11.13 7.34 -5.90
C PRO A 43 10.78 7.47 -7.39
N GLY A 44 9.70 6.82 -7.84
CA GLY A 44 9.20 6.87 -9.21
C GLY A 44 10.15 6.28 -10.25
N ALA A 45 9.78 6.45 -11.52
CA ALA A 45 10.50 5.90 -12.67
C ALA A 45 11.84 6.60 -12.98
N SER A 46 12.17 7.67 -12.28
CA SER A 46 13.42 8.43 -12.47
C SER A 46 14.50 8.08 -11.45
N LEU A 47 14.28 7.05 -10.64
CA LEU A 47 15.24 6.59 -9.65
C LEU A 47 16.53 6.08 -10.31
N GLU A 48 17.64 6.57 -9.84
CA GLU A 48 18.97 6.03 -10.12
C GLU A 48 19.71 5.82 -8.78
N LEU A 49 20.68 4.92 -8.73
CA LEU A 49 21.40 4.63 -7.48
C LEU A 49 22.06 5.87 -6.86
N LYS A 50 22.58 6.77 -7.69
CA LYS A 50 23.15 8.06 -7.23
C LYS A 50 22.14 8.95 -6.49
N ASP A 51 20.85 8.71 -6.69
CA ASP A 51 19.77 9.48 -6.05
C ASP A 51 19.44 8.98 -4.64
N PHE A 52 20.10 7.91 -4.18
CA PHE A 52 19.87 7.37 -2.84
C PHE A 52 20.09 8.41 -1.74
N GLU A 53 20.99 9.36 -1.93
CA GLU A 53 21.22 10.45 -0.98
C GLU A 53 19.96 11.29 -0.69
N HIS A 54 19.05 11.44 -1.66
CA HIS A 54 17.77 12.13 -1.48
C HIS A 54 16.82 11.32 -0.62
N LEU A 55 16.81 9.99 -0.83
CA LEU A 55 16.02 9.06 -0.02
C LEU A 55 16.54 9.03 1.43
N GLU A 56 17.85 8.88 1.59
CA GLU A 56 18.52 8.90 2.89
C GLU A 56 18.22 10.17 3.68
N ARG A 57 18.31 11.34 3.03
CA ARG A 57 17.99 12.63 3.63
C ARG A 57 16.51 12.70 4.05
N LYS A 58 15.60 12.28 3.19
CA LYS A 58 14.15 12.31 3.47
C LYS A 58 13.80 11.39 4.65
N ILE A 59 14.32 10.17 4.66
CA ILE A 59 14.17 9.25 5.80
C ILE A 59 14.73 9.90 7.07
N GLY A 60 15.91 10.52 7.00
CA GLY A 60 16.55 11.21 8.12
C GLY A 60 15.66 12.28 8.75
N ILE A 61 15.03 13.13 7.92
CA ILE A 61 14.10 14.18 8.37
C ILE A 61 12.93 13.58 9.16
N PHE A 62 12.26 12.56 8.61
CA PHE A 62 11.10 11.96 9.28
C PHE A 62 11.47 11.08 10.48
N LYS A 63 12.65 10.47 10.46
CA LYS A 63 13.20 9.79 11.64
C LYS A 63 13.40 10.76 12.81
N GLU A 64 13.86 11.99 12.56
CA GLU A 64 13.94 13.03 13.60
C GLU A 64 12.57 13.43 14.16
N LEU A 65 11.49 13.18 13.41
CA LEU A 65 10.11 13.34 13.85
C LEU A 65 9.54 12.07 14.50
N SER A 66 10.39 11.13 14.90
CA SER A 66 10.02 9.85 15.53
C SER A 66 9.16 8.94 14.64
N ILE A 67 9.35 8.98 13.34
CA ILE A 67 8.82 7.97 12.42
C ILE A 67 9.80 6.81 12.38
N GLU A 68 9.32 5.61 12.72
CA GLU A 68 10.11 4.39 12.77
C GLU A 68 9.72 3.39 11.67
N ASN A 69 8.63 3.66 10.96
CA ASN A 69 8.11 2.78 9.91
C ASN A 69 8.08 3.50 8.57
N PHE A 70 8.72 2.95 7.56
CA PHE A 70 8.76 3.49 6.21
C PHE A 70 8.33 2.47 5.17
N CYS A 71 7.66 2.92 4.12
CA CYS A 71 7.35 2.11 2.95
C CYS A 71 8.00 2.70 1.70
N ILE A 72 8.81 1.90 1.02
CA ILE A 72 9.38 2.28 -0.28
C ILE A 72 8.45 1.77 -1.38
N LEU A 73 7.91 2.68 -2.18
CA LEU A 73 6.90 2.40 -3.17
C LEU A 73 7.51 2.43 -4.58
N PHE A 74 7.58 1.27 -5.23
CA PHE A 74 8.04 1.11 -6.62
C PHE A 74 6.88 0.83 -7.59
N ASP A 75 5.64 1.06 -7.15
CA ASP A 75 4.44 0.89 -7.94
C ASP A 75 4.31 1.95 -9.06
N ASP A 76 3.42 1.68 -10.01
CA ASP A 76 3.02 2.59 -11.10
C ASP A 76 4.18 3.14 -11.95
N ILE A 77 5.24 2.38 -12.10
CA ILE A 77 6.31 2.70 -13.02
C ILE A 77 6.13 1.97 -14.37
N PRO A 78 6.56 2.56 -15.51
CA PRO A 78 6.52 1.87 -16.80
C PRO A 78 7.35 0.58 -16.76
N LYS A 79 6.86 -0.49 -17.43
CA LYS A 79 7.52 -1.81 -17.43
C LYS A 79 9.00 -1.74 -17.88
N GLU A 80 9.32 -0.89 -18.84
CA GLU A 80 10.69 -0.66 -19.32
C GLU A 80 11.61 0.01 -18.29
N LYS A 81 11.04 0.48 -17.18
CA LYS A 81 11.72 1.09 -16.05
C LYS A 81 11.80 0.17 -14.83
N GLU A 82 11.19 -1.01 -14.88
CA GLU A 82 11.31 -2.02 -13.83
C GLU A 82 12.77 -2.51 -13.75
N GLN A 83 13.46 -2.13 -12.70
CA GLN A 83 14.87 -2.43 -12.49
C GLN A 83 15.03 -3.16 -11.16
N PHE A 84 14.83 -4.49 -11.17
CA PHE A 84 14.90 -5.28 -9.94
C PHE A 84 16.24 -5.12 -9.19
N SER A 85 17.34 -5.03 -9.91
CA SER A 85 18.67 -4.85 -9.29
C SER A 85 18.80 -3.52 -8.56
N LEU A 86 18.27 -2.43 -9.16
CA LEU A 86 18.25 -1.11 -8.54
C LEU A 86 17.32 -1.07 -7.33
N HIS A 87 16.09 -1.62 -7.47
CA HIS A 87 15.14 -1.63 -6.37
C HIS A 87 15.63 -2.46 -5.19
N LYS A 88 16.23 -3.62 -5.47
CA LYS A 88 16.87 -4.46 -4.46
C LYS A 88 17.99 -3.72 -3.75
N GLU A 89 18.94 -3.12 -4.49
CA GLU A 89 20.08 -2.39 -3.94
C GLU A 89 19.61 -1.20 -3.07
N VAL A 90 18.58 -0.49 -3.49
CA VAL A 90 17.97 0.60 -2.68
C VAL A 90 17.43 0.09 -1.36
N LEU A 91 16.71 -1.04 -1.35
CA LEU A 91 16.21 -1.64 -0.11
C LEU A 91 17.35 -2.13 0.81
N GLU A 92 18.38 -2.74 0.24
CA GLU A 92 19.56 -3.18 0.98
C GLU A 92 20.29 -1.98 1.61
N LEU A 93 20.43 -0.88 0.89
CA LEU A 93 21.02 0.37 1.41
C LEU A 93 20.14 0.97 2.52
N CYS A 94 18.82 0.90 2.41
CA CYS A 94 17.93 1.35 3.48
C CYS A 94 18.19 0.59 4.78
N LEU A 95 18.28 -0.74 4.71
CA LEU A 95 18.58 -1.57 5.89
C LEU A 95 19.99 -1.29 6.46
N GLU A 96 20.99 -1.11 5.59
CA GLU A 96 22.36 -0.81 6.03
C GLU A 96 22.43 0.54 6.75
N LYS A 97 21.83 1.57 6.16
CA LYS A 97 21.93 2.96 6.67
C LYS A 97 21.03 3.20 7.89
N PHE A 98 19.95 2.47 8.00
CA PHE A 98 18.94 2.69 9.04
C PHE A 98 18.54 1.38 9.76
N PRO A 99 19.47 0.73 10.48
CA PRO A 99 19.24 -0.59 11.08
C PRO A 99 18.15 -0.61 12.17
N ASN A 100 17.69 0.54 12.65
CA ASN A 100 16.64 0.67 13.66
C ASN A 100 15.31 1.18 13.08
N ILE A 101 15.17 1.18 11.77
CA ILE A 101 13.96 1.58 11.06
C ILE A 101 13.32 0.34 10.46
N ASN A 102 12.02 0.22 10.56
CA ASN A 102 11.24 -0.82 9.92
C ASN A 102 10.89 -0.40 8.49
N PHE A 103 11.30 -1.20 7.53
CA PHE A 103 10.98 -0.97 6.13
C PHE A 103 9.95 -1.96 5.63
N SER A 104 9.09 -1.50 4.75
CA SER A 104 8.20 -2.30 3.91
C SER A 104 8.34 -1.85 2.45
N CYS A 105 7.85 -2.64 1.51
CA CYS A 105 8.00 -2.35 0.10
C CYS A 105 6.72 -2.64 -0.69
N VAL A 106 6.38 -1.74 -1.61
CA VAL A 106 5.45 -2.03 -2.69
C VAL A 106 6.26 -2.32 -3.95
N PRO A 107 6.32 -3.57 -4.45
CA PRO A 107 7.02 -3.92 -5.68
C PRO A 107 6.38 -3.25 -6.90
N SER A 108 7.11 -3.12 -8.03
CA SER A 108 6.50 -2.69 -9.31
C SER A 108 5.47 -3.69 -9.82
N GLN A 109 5.67 -4.97 -9.56
CA GLN A 109 4.73 -6.04 -9.85
C GLN A 109 4.05 -6.44 -8.54
N TYR A 110 2.92 -5.81 -8.23
CA TYR A 110 2.23 -5.92 -6.95
C TYR A 110 0.93 -6.75 -7.01
N CYS A 111 0.66 -7.43 -8.13
CA CYS A 111 -0.43 -8.40 -8.24
C CYS A 111 -0.06 -9.57 -9.15
N LYS A 112 -0.75 -10.71 -8.99
CA LYS A 112 -0.51 -11.94 -9.75
C LYS A 112 -0.60 -11.73 -11.26
N HIS A 113 -1.59 -10.97 -11.73
CA HIS A 113 -1.77 -10.66 -13.14
C HIS A 113 -0.55 -9.95 -13.75
N MET A 114 0.11 -9.05 -13.02
CA MET A 114 1.32 -8.38 -13.51
C MET A 114 2.47 -9.36 -13.66
N VAL A 115 2.67 -10.25 -12.70
CA VAL A 115 3.72 -11.28 -12.73
C VAL A 115 3.50 -12.25 -13.88
N GLU A 116 2.29 -12.79 -14.03
CA GLU A 116 1.94 -13.76 -15.10
C GLU A 116 2.07 -13.15 -16.50
N ASN A 117 1.86 -11.87 -16.66
CA ASN A 117 2.00 -11.13 -17.92
C ASN A 117 3.36 -10.44 -18.08
N SER A 118 4.30 -10.69 -17.18
CA SER A 118 5.68 -10.24 -17.31
C SER A 118 6.52 -11.31 -18.00
N ASN A 119 7.50 -10.86 -18.79
CA ASN A 119 8.50 -11.73 -19.39
C ASN A 119 9.85 -11.64 -18.64
N ASN A 120 9.83 -11.09 -17.43
CA ASN A 120 11.01 -10.87 -16.63
C ASN A 120 10.89 -11.55 -15.27
N SER A 121 12.00 -11.70 -14.59
CA SER A 121 12.09 -12.27 -13.24
C SER A 121 12.09 -11.20 -12.15
N TYR A 122 11.41 -10.07 -12.38
CA TYR A 122 11.46 -8.92 -11.48
C TYR A 122 11.13 -9.29 -10.04
N LEU A 123 9.96 -9.89 -9.83
CA LEU A 123 9.51 -10.23 -8.48
C LEU A 123 10.41 -11.30 -7.83
N GLU A 124 10.78 -12.35 -8.59
CA GLU A 124 11.66 -13.41 -8.12
C GLU A 124 13.03 -12.89 -7.69
N GLU A 125 13.58 -11.92 -8.43
CA GLU A 125 14.87 -11.33 -8.09
C GLU A 125 14.77 -10.32 -6.93
N LEU A 126 13.68 -9.54 -6.88
CA LEU A 126 13.46 -8.60 -5.78
C LEU A 126 13.22 -9.33 -4.45
N ASP A 127 12.52 -10.48 -4.48
CA ASP A 127 12.25 -11.27 -3.29
C ASP A 127 13.49 -11.89 -2.63
N LYS A 128 14.67 -11.77 -3.27
CA LYS A 128 15.97 -12.13 -2.67
C LYS A 128 16.47 -11.10 -1.65
N VAL A 129 15.86 -9.94 -1.51
CA VAL A 129 16.16 -8.99 -0.44
C VAL A 129 15.84 -9.60 0.92
N ASP A 130 16.37 -9.03 2.00
CA ASP A 130 16.12 -9.50 3.37
C ASP A 130 14.61 -9.61 3.65
N THR A 131 14.19 -10.73 4.25
CA THR A 131 12.77 -11.02 4.53
C THR A 131 12.18 -10.22 5.68
N SER A 132 13.01 -9.48 6.41
CA SER A 132 12.52 -8.46 7.37
C SER A 132 11.75 -7.31 6.71
N ILE A 133 11.81 -7.18 5.37
CA ILE A 133 11.01 -6.21 4.60
C ILE A 133 9.74 -6.91 4.10
N PRO A 134 8.56 -6.72 4.72
CA PRO A 134 7.31 -7.23 4.18
C PRO A 134 6.96 -6.55 2.85
N PHE A 135 6.30 -7.31 1.96
CA PHE A 135 5.84 -6.78 0.68
C PHE A 135 4.34 -6.54 0.69
N PHE A 136 3.94 -5.42 0.09
CA PHE A 136 2.53 -5.17 -0.20
C PHE A 136 2.10 -5.88 -1.47
N TRP A 137 0.87 -6.41 -1.46
CA TRP A 137 0.30 -7.21 -2.53
C TRP A 137 -1.18 -6.94 -2.69
N THR A 138 -1.66 -6.68 -3.91
CA THR A 138 -3.08 -6.39 -4.13
C THR A 138 -3.91 -7.62 -4.48
N GLY A 139 -3.27 -8.79 -4.61
CA GLY A 139 -3.96 -10.04 -4.92
C GLY A 139 -3.86 -10.48 -6.37
N ASN A 140 -4.95 -11.02 -6.92
CA ASN A 140 -4.96 -11.52 -8.30
C ASN A 140 -4.88 -10.39 -9.34
N GLN A 141 -5.49 -9.26 -9.02
CA GLN A 141 -5.58 -8.06 -9.86
C GLN A 141 -5.15 -6.82 -9.05
N VAL A 142 -5.07 -5.67 -9.71
CA VAL A 142 -4.88 -4.38 -9.03
C VAL A 142 -6.01 -4.12 -8.03
N ILE A 143 -7.23 -4.51 -8.39
CA ILE A 143 -8.40 -4.49 -7.51
C ILE A 143 -8.87 -5.93 -7.37
N THR A 144 -8.72 -6.48 -6.18
CA THR A 144 -9.11 -7.85 -5.85
C THR A 144 -10.24 -7.81 -4.83
N SER A 145 -11.33 -8.52 -5.12
CA SER A 145 -12.51 -8.61 -4.24
C SER A 145 -12.60 -9.94 -3.49
N ASN A 146 -11.75 -10.90 -3.83
CA ASN A 146 -11.80 -12.24 -3.25
C ASN A 146 -10.46 -12.59 -2.57
N TYR A 147 -10.51 -12.70 -1.25
CA TYR A 147 -9.40 -12.99 -0.35
C TYR A 147 -9.50 -14.39 0.27
N SER A 148 -10.06 -15.37 -0.45
CA SER A 148 -10.15 -16.76 0.01
C SER A 148 -8.76 -17.38 0.24
N ASP A 149 -8.70 -18.37 1.12
CA ASP A 149 -7.47 -19.10 1.44
C ASP A 149 -6.76 -19.65 0.19
N ASN A 150 -7.51 -20.20 -0.77
CA ASN A 150 -6.94 -20.70 -2.02
C ASN A 150 -6.20 -19.60 -2.81
N ASN A 151 -6.72 -18.38 -2.81
CA ASN A 151 -6.06 -17.26 -3.46
C ASN A 151 -4.79 -16.88 -2.70
N ILE A 152 -4.88 -16.75 -1.38
CA ILE A 152 -3.75 -16.39 -0.52
C ILE A 152 -2.64 -17.42 -0.65
N ASP A 153 -2.95 -18.71 -0.63
CA ASP A 153 -1.96 -19.78 -0.83
C ASP A 153 -1.24 -19.61 -2.17
N SER A 154 -1.99 -19.36 -3.25
CA SER A 154 -1.40 -19.17 -4.58
C SER A 154 -0.55 -17.89 -4.68
N TRP A 155 -0.81 -16.87 -3.87
CA TRP A 155 0.03 -15.68 -3.79
C TRP A 155 1.32 -15.96 -3.03
N LYS A 156 1.23 -16.68 -1.90
CA LYS A 156 2.40 -17.05 -1.10
C LYS A 156 3.39 -17.92 -1.88
N GLU A 157 2.92 -18.73 -2.83
CA GLU A 157 3.80 -19.50 -3.73
C GLU A 157 4.72 -18.64 -4.61
N LEU A 158 4.38 -17.36 -4.82
CA LEU A 158 5.19 -16.42 -5.60
C LEU A 158 6.35 -15.84 -4.81
N PHE A 159 6.37 -16.02 -3.50
CA PHE A 159 7.35 -15.43 -2.60
C PHE A 159 8.06 -16.49 -1.78
N ARG A 160 9.17 -16.14 -1.19
CA ARG A 160 9.87 -16.97 -0.20
C ARG A 160 8.94 -17.26 0.98
N GLU A 161 9.04 -18.48 1.53
CA GLU A 161 8.18 -18.96 2.62
C GLU A 161 8.19 -18.04 3.85
N ASP A 162 9.35 -17.42 4.13
CA ASP A 162 9.58 -16.53 5.27
C ASP A 162 9.28 -15.05 4.96
N ARG A 163 8.76 -14.71 3.76
CA ARG A 163 8.36 -13.36 3.39
C ARG A 163 6.98 -13.03 3.92
N ASP A 164 6.88 -11.98 4.72
CA ASP A 164 5.60 -11.42 5.11
C ASP A 164 4.91 -10.68 3.97
N LEU A 165 3.60 -10.91 3.81
CA LEU A 165 2.75 -10.18 2.90
C LEU A 165 1.77 -9.30 3.64
N ILE A 166 1.64 -8.05 3.19
CA ILE A 166 0.59 -7.12 3.59
C ILE A 166 -0.35 -6.94 2.42
N ILE A 167 -1.61 -7.24 2.59
CA ILE A 167 -2.61 -7.03 1.53
C ILE A 167 -2.90 -5.54 1.41
N TRP A 168 -2.78 -5.01 0.18
CA TRP A 168 -3.18 -3.65 -0.16
C TRP A 168 -4.50 -3.71 -0.92
N ASP A 169 -5.59 -3.41 -0.22
CA ASP A 169 -6.92 -3.41 -0.83
C ASP A 169 -7.20 -2.10 -1.55
N ASN A 170 -7.58 -2.19 -2.82
CA ASN A 170 -7.97 -1.08 -3.67
C ASN A 170 -9.48 -1.00 -3.92
N THR A 171 -10.28 -1.78 -3.22
CA THR A 171 -11.73 -1.85 -3.45
C THR A 171 -12.40 -0.48 -3.36
N PHE A 172 -12.02 0.32 -2.39
CA PHE A 172 -12.62 1.64 -2.13
C PHE A 172 -11.83 2.82 -2.72
N ALA A 173 -10.69 2.57 -3.35
CA ALA A 173 -9.95 3.61 -4.05
C ALA A 173 -10.79 4.19 -5.19
N ASN A 174 -10.85 5.52 -5.30
CA ASN A 174 -11.70 6.19 -6.29
C ASN A 174 -10.93 6.86 -7.43
N ASP A 175 -9.61 6.81 -7.38
CA ASP A 175 -8.72 7.55 -8.28
C ASP A 175 -8.67 7.00 -9.71
N TYR A 176 -9.09 5.75 -9.91
CA TYR A 176 -9.10 5.07 -11.21
C TYR A 176 -10.43 5.16 -11.96
N CYS A 177 -11.52 5.61 -11.30
CA CYS A 177 -12.86 5.63 -11.89
C CYS A 177 -13.65 6.93 -11.61
N VAL A 178 -12.97 8.05 -11.41
CA VAL A 178 -13.62 9.35 -11.16
C VAL A 178 -14.67 9.66 -12.25
N PRO A 179 -15.88 10.08 -11.91
CA PRO A 179 -16.40 10.46 -10.60
C PRO A 179 -17.14 9.34 -9.82
N LYS A 180 -16.93 8.09 -10.16
CA LYS A 180 -17.60 6.95 -9.55
C LYS A 180 -16.87 6.49 -8.31
N ILE A 181 -17.62 6.03 -7.31
CA ILE A 181 -17.12 5.33 -6.15
C ILE A 181 -17.54 3.87 -6.27
N VAL A 182 -16.57 2.97 -6.20
CA VAL A 182 -16.85 1.54 -6.14
C VAL A 182 -17.01 1.18 -4.67
N MET A 183 -18.12 0.50 -4.35
CA MET A 183 -18.39 -0.05 -3.02
C MET A 183 -18.81 -1.50 -3.18
N GLN A 184 -18.17 -2.38 -2.44
CA GLN A 184 -18.52 -3.80 -2.42
C GLN A 184 -18.19 -4.39 -1.05
N ASN A 185 -18.77 -5.55 -0.75
CA ASN A 185 -18.39 -6.33 0.41
C ASN A 185 -17.05 -7.04 0.18
N PHE A 186 -16.34 -7.37 1.25
CA PHE A 186 -15.21 -8.27 1.19
C PHE A 186 -15.72 -9.72 1.16
N ASP A 187 -15.81 -10.31 -0.04
CA ASP A 187 -16.22 -11.69 -0.23
C ASP A 187 -15.06 -12.66 0.04
N GLY A 188 -15.35 -13.74 0.77
CA GLY A 188 -14.34 -14.74 1.11
C GLY A 188 -13.20 -14.19 1.93
N PHE A 189 -13.50 -13.21 2.80
CA PHE A 189 -12.51 -12.61 3.66
C PHE A 189 -11.91 -13.66 4.60
N PHE A 190 -10.67 -13.43 5.02
CA PHE A 190 -9.80 -14.36 5.71
C PHE A 190 -10.53 -15.32 6.65
N SER A 191 -10.29 -16.63 6.52
CA SER A 191 -10.66 -17.59 7.54
C SER A 191 -9.70 -17.48 8.74
N LYS A 192 -10.04 -18.14 9.85
CA LYS A 192 -9.38 -17.98 11.15
C LYS A 192 -7.88 -18.34 11.22
N ASP A 193 -7.31 -18.89 10.15
CA ASP A 193 -5.92 -19.33 10.09
C ASP A 193 -5.01 -18.29 9.42
N ASP A 194 -5.17 -17.02 9.80
CA ASP A 194 -4.52 -15.83 9.19
C ASP A 194 -3.00 -15.73 9.40
N GLU A 195 -2.31 -16.80 9.70
CA GLU A 195 -0.83 -16.85 9.77
C GLU A 195 -0.16 -16.52 8.41
N LYS A 196 -0.95 -16.46 7.32
CA LYS A 196 -0.44 -16.29 5.96
C LYS A 196 -0.25 -14.83 5.53
N VAL A 197 -0.93 -13.91 6.19
CA VAL A 197 -0.91 -12.47 5.89
C VAL A 197 -0.61 -11.70 7.16
N SER A 198 0.44 -10.89 7.14
CA SER A 198 0.91 -10.13 8.30
C SER A 198 0.14 -8.83 8.53
N GLY A 199 -0.61 -8.36 7.53
CA GLY A 199 -1.38 -7.13 7.64
C GLY A 199 -2.32 -6.87 6.47
N PHE A 200 -3.20 -5.91 6.67
CA PHE A 200 -4.16 -5.46 5.67
C PHE A 200 -4.19 -3.92 5.64
N LEU A 201 -3.97 -3.35 4.47
CA LEU A 201 -4.05 -1.92 4.22
C LEU A 201 -5.28 -1.64 3.36
N LEU A 202 -6.17 -0.79 3.87
CA LEU A 202 -7.31 -0.27 3.12
C LEU A 202 -6.88 1.02 2.40
N ASN A 203 -6.87 1.00 1.07
CA ASN A 203 -6.65 2.20 0.27
C ASN A 203 -7.93 3.03 0.26
N ALA A 204 -7.95 4.08 1.08
CA ALA A 204 -9.11 4.91 1.31
C ALA A 204 -9.49 5.74 0.08
N SER A 205 -10.77 6.12 -0.02
CA SER A 205 -11.29 6.95 -1.11
C SER A 205 -10.88 8.42 -1.01
N GLY A 206 -10.48 8.88 0.19
CA GLY A 206 -10.26 10.27 0.51
C GLY A 206 -11.55 11.06 0.75
N ILE A 207 -12.69 10.36 0.83
CA ILE A 207 -14.01 10.94 1.16
C ILE A 207 -14.40 10.40 2.53
N GLU A 208 -14.37 11.25 3.56
CA GLU A 208 -14.49 10.87 4.96
C GLU A 208 -15.65 9.91 5.24
N LEU A 209 -16.86 10.19 4.76
CA LEU A 209 -18.02 9.33 4.99
C LEU A 209 -17.87 7.95 4.34
N ILE A 210 -17.30 7.89 3.13
CA ILE A 210 -17.06 6.62 2.42
C ILE A 210 -16.00 5.82 3.15
N ASP A 211 -14.94 6.48 3.62
CA ASP A 211 -13.84 5.84 4.32
C ASP A 211 -14.30 5.28 5.67
N LEU A 212 -15.19 5.97 6.40
CA LEU A 212 -15.80 5.44 7.62
C LEU A 212 -16.64 4.18 7.34
N ILE A 213 -17.42 4.17 6.26
CA ILE A 213 -18.20 2.99 5.83
C ILE A 213 -17.24 1.84 5.45
N ALA A 214 -16.18 2.12 4.71
CA ALA A 214 -15.18 1.13 4.30
C ALA A 214 -14.48 0.49 5.51
N ILE A 215 -14.11 1.30 6.50
CA ILE A 215 -13.52 0.83 7.76
C ILE A 215 -14.51 -0.05 8.53
N GLU A 216 -15.78 0.32 8.59
CA GLU A 216 -16.81 -0.48 9.27
C GLU A 216 -17.03 -1.83 8.56
N ILE A 217 -17.07 -1.84 7.21
CA ILE A 217 -17.17 -3.08 6.42
C ILE A 217 -15.96 -3.98 6.69
N LEU A 218 -14.74 -3.43 6.65
CA LEU A 218 -13.52 -4.16 6.95
C LEU A 218 -13.53 -4.72 8.38
N HIS A 219 -13.87 -3.89 9.36
CA HIS A 219 -13.93 -4.30 10.75
C HIS A 219 -14.91 -5.47 10.99
N ASN A 220 -16.07 -5.44 10.33
CA ASN A 220 -17.06 -6.50 10.45
C ASN A 220 -16.63 -7.75 9.70
N ALA A 221 -15.98 -7.62 8.54
CA ALA A 221 -15.39 -8.74 7.82
C ALA A 221 -14.33 -9.47 8.67
N LEU A 222 -13.42 -8.71 9.30
CA LEU A 222 -12.42 -9.27 10.22
C LEU A 222 -13.03 -9.95 11.46
N LYS A 223 -14.23 -9.56 11.87
CA LYS A 223 -14.97 -10.18 12.98
C LYS A 223 -15.94 -11.27 12.57
N GLU A 224 -15.93 -11.72 11.32
CA GLU A 224 -16.89 -12.68 10.78
C GLU A 224 -18.37 -12.20 10.86
N LYS A 225 -18.59 -10.91 10.95
CA LYS A 225 -19.93 -10.30 10.94
C LYS A 225 -20.22 -9.79 9.53
N GLN A 226 -20.97 -10.54 8.75
CA GLN A 226 -21.45 -10.06 7.46
C GLN A 226 -22.38 -8.86 7.66
N ILE A 227 -21.94 -7.66 7.27
CA ILE A 227 -22.84 -6.54 7.02
C ILE A 227 -23.06 -6.52 5.52
N MET A 228 -24.33 -6.63 5.10
CA MET A 228 -24.69 -6.44 3.71
C MET A 228 -24.59 -4.95 3.37
N LEU A 229 -23.97 -4.63 2.25
CA LEU A 229 -23.91 -3.24 1.72
C LEU A 229 -25.30 -2.63 1.56
N ASP A 230 -26.31 -3.46 1.29
CA ASP A 230 -27.71 -3.04 1.21
C ASP A 230 -28.20 -2.36 2.48
N ASP A 231 -27.73 -2.76 3.65
CA ASP A 231 -28.08 -2.14 4.93
C ASP A 231 -27.43 -0.75 5.10
N CYS A 232 -26.27 -0.52 4.51
CA CYS A 232 -25.58 0.79 4.52
C CYS A 232 -26.15 1.75 3.47
N LEU A 233 -26.59 1.23 2.31
CA LEU A 233 -27.10 2.04 1.18
C LEU A 233 -28.53 2.53 1.39
N LEU A 234 -29.32 1.90 2.27
CA LEU A 234 -30.69 2.32 2.58
C LEU A 234 -30.80 3.75 3.15
N TYR A 235 -29.68 4.31 3.66
CA TYR A 235 -29.64 5.66 4.22
C TYR A 235 -29.04 6.73 3.29
N THR A 236 -28.51 6.36 2.12
CA THR A 236 -27.83 7.29 1.21
C THR A 236 -28.38 7.33 -0.21
N SER A 237 -29.44 6.53 -0.51
CA SER A 237 -29.88 6.27 -1.88
C SER A 237 -30.96 7.21 -2.41
N ASP A 238 -30.62 8.51 -2.58
CA ASP A 238 -31.38 9.34 -3.54
C ASP A 238 -30.54 9.76 -4.77
N ALA A 239 -29.37 9.17 -5.00
CA ALA A 239 -28.45 9.61 -6.04
C ALA A 239 -27.75 8.50 -6.86
N ALA A 240 -28.20 7.25 -6.83
CA ALA A 240 -27.61 6.21 -7.69
C ALA A 240 -28.36 6.12 -9.02
N ASP A 241 -27.83 6.78 -10.04
CA ASP A 241 -28.22 6.58 -11.44
C ASP A 241 -27.91 5.12 -11.85
N GLU A 242 -28.92 4.41 -12.38
CA GLU A 242 -28.84 3.02 -12.84
C GLU A 242 -27.86 2.78 -14.00
N SER A 243 -27.16 3.80 -14.47
CA SER A 243 -26.20 3.74 -15.58
C SER A 243 -24.83 3.13 -15.21
N CYS A 244 -24.63 2.71 -13.98
CA CYS A 244 -23.33 2.21 -13.46
C CYS A 244 -23.22 0.69 -13.36
N ARG A 245 -24.08 -0.09 -14.04
CA ARG A 245 -23.89 -1.53 -14.18
C ARG A 245 -22.97 -1.79 -15.38
N VAL A 246 -21.73 -2.17 -15.13
CA VAL A 246 -20.83 -2.82 -16.08
C VAL A 246 -20.74 -4.29 -15.71
#